data_4f0e16f85d4d1e0fedd6470c634b0104
#
_entry.id   4f0e16f85d4d1e0fedd6470c634b0104
#
_cell.length_a   1.000
_cell.length_b   1.000
_cell.length_c   1.000
_cell.angle_alpha   90.00
_cell.angle_beta   90.00
_cell.angle_gamma   90.00
#
_symmetry.space_group_name_H-M   'P 1'
#
loop_
_entity.id
_entity.type
_entity.pdbx_description
1 polymer ?
#
loop_
_entity_poly.entity_id
_entity_poly.type
_entity_poly.pdbx_seq_one_letter_code
_entity_poly.pdbx_strand_id
1 'polypeptide(L)'
;KAAVQTDEVKQLLAEGAAVLGADLLFQGGDPVKQTRVVENPREFAGYTHGYNHSLFAQRTHDVFTLVSFLRNSKVGSHPNPKGVCLAAFGPQTGPIAIAARALCGEAVDRAAADTHGFRFGKVLDYRDPMFLPGGAKYLDLPGMISLNAPHPLWIDGEGKKPEVSAVEWLLR
;
A
#
# COMPACT_ATOMS: atom_id res chain seq x y z
N LYS A 1 18.24 7.99 6.15
CA LYS A 1 17.31 9.06 6.56
C LYS A 1 16.39 8.47 7.61
N ALA A 2 16.25 9.14 8.77
CA ALA A 2 15.28 8.73 9.77
C ALA A 2 13.87 8.75 9.13
N ALA A 3 13.14 7.64 9.26
CA ALA A 3 11.75 7.61 8.85
C ALA A 3 11.02 8.76 9.55
N VAL A 4 10.21 9.51 8.81
CA VAL A 4 9.35 10.54 9.42
C VAL A 4 8.42 9.81 10.37
N GLN A 5 8.67 9.95 11.67
CA GLN A 5 7.82 9.37 12.69
C GLN A 5 6.56 10.22 12.80
N THR A 6 5.50 9.77 12.16
CA THR A 6 4.16 10.34 12.35
C THR A 6 3.67 10.07 13.77
N ASP A 7 2.64 10.77 14.20
CA ASP A 7 2.12 10.58 15.57
C ASP A 7 1.55 9.18 15.76
N GLU A 8 0.97 8.57 14.71
CA GLU A 8 0.53 7.17 14.72
C GLU A 8 1.69 6.20 14.95
N VAL A 9 2.82 6.42 14.29
CA VAL A 9 4.03 5.58 14.48
C VAL A 9 4.56 5.72 15.90
N LYS A 10 4.63 6.93 16.45
CA LYS A 10 5.06 7.15 17.85
C LYS A 10 4.15 6.44 18.83
N GLN A 11 2.84 6.49 18.58
CA GLN A 11 1.84 5.86 19.42
C GLN A 11 1.96 4.32 19.38
N LEU A 12 2.12 3.72 18.19
CA LEU A 12 2.36 2.29 18.03
C LEU A 12 3.62 1.84 18.77
N LEU A 13 4.72 2.60 18.65
CA LEU A 13 5.97 2.30 19.36
C LEU A 13 5.82 2.41 20.88
N ALA A 14 5.06 3.38 21.39
CA ALA A 14 4.79 3.55 22.81
C ALA A 14 4.00 2.39 23.40
N GLU A 15 3.13 1.76 22.61
CA GLU A 15 2.34 0.57 22.96
C GLU A 15 3.12 -0.74 22.75
N GLY A 16 4.42 -0.67 22.43
CA GLY A 16 5.31 -1.83 22.32
C GLY A 16 5.28 -2.53 20.97
N ALA A 17 4.65 -1.96 19.95
CA ALA A 17 4.73 -2.50 18.61
C ALA A 17 6.10 -2.22 17.96
N ALA A 18 6.62 -3.17 17.18
CA ALA A 18 7.74 -2.91 16.28
C ALA A 18 7.19 -2.35 14.96
N VAL A 19 7.80 -1.30 14.44
CA VAL A 19 7.36 -0.67 13.19
C VAL A 19 8.47 -0.77 12.15
N LEU A 20 8.14 -1.36 11.00
CA LEU A 20 8.97 -1.38 9.80
C LEU A 20 8.41 -0.40 8.77
N GLY A 21 9.14 0.67 8.49
CA GLY A 21 8.87 1.56 7.37
C GLY A 21 9.81 1.25 6.21
N ALA A 22 9.29 1.31 4.99
CA ALA A 22 10.08 1.10 3.78
C ALA A 22 9.68 2.06 2.67
N ASP A 23 10.66 2.47 1.88
CA ASP A 23 10.43 3.14 0.61
C ASP A 23 10.14 2.08 -0.45
N LEU A 24 8.99 2.17 -1.10
CA LEU A 24 8.64 1.32 -2.22
C LEU A 24 9.34 1.79 -3.50
N LEU A 25 9.30 0.99 -4.55
CA LEU A 25 9.97 1.28 -5.82
C LEU A 25 9.70 2.71 -6.29
N PHE A 26 10.78 3.46 -6.52
CA PHE A 26 10.77 4.90 -6.85
C PHE A 26 10.07 5.80 -5.83
N GLN A 27 10.03 5.41 -4.56
CA GLN A 27 9.72 6.26 -3.42
C GLN A 27 11.00 6.46 -2.60
N GLY A 28 11.11 7.61 -1.96
CA GLY A 28 12.28 7.92 -1.12
C GLY A 28 13.57 8.21 -1.91
N GLY A 29 14.39 9.12 -1.41
CA GLY A 29 15.63 9.52 -2.08
C GLY A 29 15.44 10.57 -3.16
N ASP A 30 16.33 10.61 -4.13
CA ASP A 30 16.33 11.59 -5.22
C ASP A 30 15.03 11.54 -6.04
N PRO A 31 14.48 12.68 -6.43
CA PRO A 31 13.31 12.75 -7.31
C PRO A 31 13.68 12.36 -8.75
N VAL A 32 14.52 11.37 -8.93
CA VAL A 32 14.75 10.76 -10.22
C VAL A 32 13.40 10.25 -10.69
N LYS A 33 12.92 10.84 -11.74
CA LYS A 33 11.71 10.57 -12.50
C LYS A 33 10.93 9.35 -12.01
N GLN A 34 9.90 9.60 -11.21
CA GLN A 34 9.04 8.57 -10.60
C GLN A 34 8.18 7.82 -11.63
N THR A 35 8.53 7.93 -12.90
CA THR A 35 7.83 7.28 -14.00
C THR A 35 8.79 6.42 -14.78
N ARG A 36 8.35 5.23 -15.15
CA ARG A 36 9.06 4.33 -16.06
C ARG A 36 8.88 4.70 -17.53
N VAL A 37 8.08 5.71 -17.79
CA VAL A 37 7.71 6.08 -19.12
C VAL A 37 8.74 7.05 -19.68
N VAL A 38 9.38 6.67 -20.76
CA VAL A 38 10.28 7.54 -21.50
C VAL A 38 9.43 8.40 -22.45
N GLU A 39 9.58 9.72 -22.40
CA GLU A 39 8.89 10.59 -23.33
C GLU A 39 9.37 10.31 -24.76
N ASN A 40 8.47 9.84 -25.60
CA ASN A 40 8.69 9.57 -27.01
C ASN A 40 7.44 10.01 -27.77
N PRO A 41 7.56 10.75 -28.89
CA PRO A 41 6.43 11.17 -29.71
C PRO A 41 5.53 10.03 -30.21
N ARG A 42 6.06 8.81 -30.25
CA ARG A 42 5.34 7.61 -30.68
C ARG A 42 4.87 6.75 -29.51
N GLU A 43 5.06 7.24 -28.31
CA GLU A 43 4.72 6.47 -27.12
C GLU A 43 3.21 6.38 -26.91
N PHE A 44 2.74 5.21 -26.55
CA PHE A 44 1.39 4.99 -26.06
C PHE A 44 1.38 3.89 -24.99
N ALA A 45 0.34 3.85 -24.18
CA ALA A 45 0.22 2.94 -23.04
C ALA A 45 0.50 1.46 -23.36
N GLY A 46 0.13 1.02 -24.56
CA GLY A 46 0.36 -0.36 -25.02
C GLY A 46 1.83 -0.76 -25.13
N TYR A 47 2.72 0.16 -25.50
CA TYR A 47 4.15 -0.13 -25.53
C TYR A 47 4.74 -0.31 -24.14
N THR A 48 4.28 0.49 -23.19
CA THR A 48 4.78 0.43 -21.82
C THR A 48 4.17 -0.74 -21.05
N HIS A 49 2.85 -0.86 -21.06
CA HIS A 49 2.11 -1.79 -20.20
C HIS A 49 1.80 -3.12 -20.87
N GLY A 50 2.10 -3.29 -22.17
CA GLY A 50 2.00 -4.59 -22.86
C GLY A 50 3.00 -5.62 -22.38
N TYR A 51 4.17 -5.18 -21.90
CA TYR A 51 5.26 -6.04 -21.46
C TYR A 51 5.75 -5.76 -20.04
N ASN A 52 5.26 -4.68 -19.39
CA ASN A 52 5.71 -4.28 -18.08
C ASN A 52 4.51 -4.13 -17.13
N HIS A 53 4.74 -4.51 -15.88
CA HIS A 53 3.80 -4.17 -14.82
C HIS A 53 3.79 -2.66 -14.57
N SER A 54 2.61 -2.12 -14.24
CA SER A 54 2.50 -0.73 -13.78
C SER A 54 3.27 -0.52 -12.48
N LEU A 55 3.65 0.71 -12.20
CA LEU A 55 4.34 1.04 -10.95
C LEU A 55 3.48 0.73 -9.73
N PHE A 56 2.15 0.95 -9.84
CA PHE A 56 1.20 0.54 -8.82
C PHE A 56 1.31 -0.96 -8.49
N ALA A 57 1.29 -1.83 -9.52
CA ALA A 57 1.40 -3.27 -9.33
C ALA A 57 2.75 -3.69 -8.70
N GLN A 58 3.84 -3.04 -9.10
CA GLN A 58 5.16 -3.33 -8.55
C GLN A 58 5.29 -2.88 -7.08
N ARG A 59 4.77 -1.71 -6.73
CA ARG A 59 4.70 -1.27 -5.33
C ARG A 59 3.83 -2.18 -4.47
N THR A 60 2.74 -2.70 -5.03
CA THR A 60 1.94 -3.74 -4.38
C THR A 60 2.77 -4.99 -4.11
N HIS A 61 3.59 -5.41 -5.08
CA HIS A 61 4.50 -6.56 -4.92
C HIS A 61 5.60 -6.28 -3.89
N ASP A 62 6.11 -5.06 -3.79
CA ASP A 62 7.08 -4.68 -2.75
C ASP A 62 6.48 -4.89 -1.35
N VAL A 63 5.20 -4.55 -1.15
CA VAL A 63 4.50 -4.82 0.12
C VAL A 63 4.45 -6.33 0.40
N PHE A 64 4.21 -7.18 -0.60
CA PHE A 64 4.27 -8.65 -0.41
C PHE A 64 5.64 -9.11 0.04
N THR A 65 6.69 -8.55 -0.54
CA THR A 65 8.08 -8.86 -0.18
C THR A 65 8.34 -8.49 1.28
N LEU A 66 7.87 -7.33 1.74
CA LEU A 66 7.99 -6.91 3.13
C LEU A 66 7.22 -7.82 4.09
N VAL A 67 5.98 -8.18 3.75
CA VAL A 67 5.16 -9.11 4.55
C VAL A 67 5.84 -10.49 4.62
N SER A 68 6.32 -11.00 3.49
CA SER A 68 7.05 -12.27 3.42
C SER A 68 8.33 -12.23 4.25
N PHE A 69 9.07 -11.12 4.19
CA PHE A 69 10.25 -10.91 5.01
C PHE A 69 9.90 -10.98 6.50
N LEU A 70 8.87 -10.24 6.95
CA LEU A 70 8.47 -10.24 8.36
C LEU A 70 8.01 -11.62 8.86
N ARG A 71 7.34 -12.40 8.01
CA ARG A 71 6.83 -13.73 8.38
C ARG A 71 7.92 -14.82 8.38
N ASN A 72 8.91 -14.71 7.50
CA ASN A 72 9.85 -15.81 7.23
C ASN A 72 11.30 -15.52 7.67
N SER A 73 11.64 -14.25 7.91
CA SER A 73 13.02 -13.90 8.26
C SER A 73 13.24 -13.94 9.74
N LYS A 74 14.27 -14.69 10.15
CA LYS A 74 14.85 -14.56 11.48
C LYS A 74 15.75 -13.32 11.47
N VAL A 75 15.24 -12.19 11.90
CA VAL A 75 16.02 -10.96 12.00
C VAL A 75 16.84 -10.98 13.30
N GLY A 76 18.09 -11.43 13.21
CA GLY A 76 18.99 -11.51 14.35
C GLY A 76 18.50 -12.46 15.44
N SER A 77 18.62 -12.03 16.70
CA SER A 77 18.14 -12.78 17.88
C SER A 77 16.67 -12.51 18.23
N HIS A 78 15.96 -11.73 17.41
CA HIS A 78 14.56 -11.41 17.68
C HIS A 78 13.64 -12.55 17.26
N PRO A 79 12.66 -12.92 18.10
CA PRO A 79 11.65 -13.91 17.72
C PRO A 79 10.82 -13.38 16.54
N ASN A 80 10.25 -14.31 15.76
CA ASN A 80 9.28 -13.94 14.73
C ASN A 80 8.13 -13.13 15.36
N PRO A 81 7.63 -12.11 14.68
CA PRO A 81 6.52 -11.33 15.20
C PRO A 81 5.30 -12.23 15.44
N LYS A 82 4.60 -12.03 16.55
CA LYS A 82 3.36 -12.75 16.87
C LYS A 82 2.24 -12.42 15.90
N GLY A 83 2.23 -11.19 15.39
CA GLY A 83 1.29 -10.68 14.41
C GLY A 83 1.96 -9.71 13.45
N VAL A 84 1.45 -9.61 12.24
CA VAL A 84 1.87 -8.65 11.22
C VAL A 84 0.67 -7.80 10.83
N CYS A 85 0.78 -6.50 11.09
CA CYS A 85 -0.22 -5.52 10.69
C CYS A 85 0.32 -4.65 9.56
N LEU A 86 -0.56 -4.24 8.64
CA LEU A 86 -0.24 -3.33 7.55
C LEU A 86 -0.94 -1.99 7.78
N ALA A 87 -0.18 -0.90 7.78
CA ALA A 87 -0.71 0.45 7.93
C ALA A 87 -0.26 1.37 6.79
N ALA A 88 -1.19 2.13 6.21
CA ALA A 88 -0.91 3.05 5.12
C ALA A 88 -1.78 4.31 5.20
N PHE A 89 -1.14 5.45 5.45
CA PHE A 89 -1.80 6.73 5.66
C PHE A 89 -1.34 7.74 4.60
N GLY A 90 -1.96 7.69 3.43
CA GLY A 90 -1.64 8.63 2.37
C GLY A 90 -2.30 8.29 1.05
N PRO A 91 -2.49 9.30 0.17
CA PRO A 91 -3.29 9.16 -1.04
C PRO A 91 -2.77 8.14 -2.05
N GLN A 92 -1.48 7.85 -2.01
CA GLN A 92 -0.88 6.82 -2.86
C GLN A 92 -0.72 5.49 -2.11
N THR A 93 -0.37 5.53 -0.83
CA THR A 93 -0.05 4.33 -0.06
C THR A 93 -1.28 3.54 0.37
N GLY A 94 -2.38 4.23 0.71
CA GLY A 94 -3.64 3.58 1.08
C GLY A 94 -4.18 2.61 0.02
N PRO A 95 -4.37 3.04 -1.24
CA PRO A 95 -4.81 2.14 -2.31
C PRO A 95 -3.85 0.97 -2.57
N ILE A 96 -2.53 1.19 -2.48
CA ILE A 96 -1.52 0.13 -2.63
C ILE A 96 -1.65 -0.91 -1.51
N ALA A 97 -1.81 -0.43 -0.26
CA ALA A 97 -1.97 -1.31 0.89
C ALA A 97 -3.27 -2.14 0.80
N ILE A 98 -4.37 -1.55 0.33
CA ILE A 98 -5.63 -2.26 0.09
C ILE A 98 -5.45 -3.37 -0.95
N ALA A 99 -4.78 -3.08 -2.07
CA ALA A 99 -4.49 -4.06 -3.09
C ALA A 99 -3.59 -5.20 -2.55
N ALA A 100 -2.54 -4.84 -1.81
CA ALA A 100 -1.66 -5.81 -1.19
C ALA A 100 -2.40 -6.67 -0.15
N ARG A 101 -3.20 -6.04 0.72
CA ARG A 101 -3.98 -6.74 1.74
C ARG A 101 -4.93 -7.78 1.14
N ALA A 102 -5.60 -7.42 0.05
CA ALA A 102 -6.53 -8.34 -0.65
C ALA A 102 -5.86 -9.64 -1.11
N LEU A 103 -4.55 -9.61 -1.36
CA LEU A 103 -3.79 -10.75 -1.87
C LEU A 103 -2.94 -11.45 -0.79
N CYS A 104 -2.68 -10.79 0.34
CA CYS A 104 -1.88 -11.36 1.42
C CYS A 104 -2.60 -12.45 2.24
N GLY A 105 -3.94 -12.51 2.17
CA GLY A 105 -4.72 -13.46 2.95
C GLY A 105 -4.39 -13.40 4.45
N GLU A 106 -4.12 -14.55 5.05
CA GLU A 106 -3.79 -14.68 6.47
C GLU A 106 -2.38 -14.22 6.85
N ALA A 107 -1.54 -13.85 5.86
CA ALA A 107 -0.20 -13.34 6.15
C ALA A 107 -0.21 -11.94 6.80
N VAL A 108 -1.33 -11.23 6.77
CA VAL A 108 -1.56 -9.96 7.45
C VAL A 108 -2.74 -10.11 8.40
N ASP A 109 -2.54 -9.95 9.69
CA ASP A 109 -3.59 -10.15 10.68
C ASP A 109 -4.62 -9.01 10.66
N ARG A 110 -4.16 -7.77 10.55
CA ARG A 110 -5.00 -6.56 10.47
C ARG A 110 -4.40 -5.56 9.51
N ALA A 111 -5.26 -4.76 8.88
CA ALA A 111 -4.79 -3.65 8.08
C ALA A 111 -5.57 -2.37 8.38
N ALA A 112 -4.89 -1.24 8.23
CA ALA A 112 -5.47 0.09 8.31
C ALA A 112 -5.00 0.92 7.10
N ALA A 113 -5.95 1.48 6.35
CA ALA A 113 -5.65 2.28 5.17
C ALA A 113 -6.54 3.52 5.09
N ASP A 114 -5.92 4.67 4.85
CA ASP A 114 -6.62 5.88 4.45
C ASP A 114 -6.51 6.03 2.93
N THR A 115 -7.64 5.99 2.25
CA THR A 115 -7.72 6.06 0.79
C THR A 115 -7.68 7.49 0.25
N HIS A 116 -7.94 8.47 1.09
CA HIS A 116 -8.16 9.86 0.67
C HIS A 116 -9.18 9.99 -0.48
N GLY A 117 -10.15 9.08 -0.58
CA GLY A 117 -11.14 9.06 -1.66
C GLY A 117 -10.56 8.77 -3.04
N PHE A 118 -9.41 8.09 -3.12
CA PHE A 118 -8.77 7.73 -4.39
C PHE A 118 -9.70 6.90 -5.28
N ARG A 119 -9.62 7.16 -6.60
CA ARG A 119 -10.30 6.37 -7.63
C ARG A 119 -9.42 6.22 -8.86
N PHE A 120 -9.25 4.99 -9.34
CA PHE A 120 -8.53 4.72 -10.59
C PHE A 120 -9.15 5.42 -11.79
N GLY A 121 -10.46 5.56 -11.82
CA GLY A 121 -11.17 6.27 -12.89
C GLY A 121 -10.86 7.78 -12.97
N LYS A 122 -10.20 8.34 -11.97
CA LYS A 122 -9.71 9.73 -11.98
C LYS A 122 -8.27 9.85 -12.45
N VAL A 123 -7.55 8.75 -12.64
CA VAL A 123 -6.18 8.73 -13.16
C VAL A 123 -6.25 8.81 -14.70
N LEU A 124 -5.99 9.99 -15.23
CA LEU A 124 -6.15 10.28 -16.67
C LEU A 124 -4.86 10.13 -17.48
N ASP A 125 -3.72 10.02 -16.81
CA ASP A 125 -2.42 9.85 -17.45
C ASP A 125 -1.89 8.43 -17.16
N TYR A 126 -1.60 7.67 -18.21
CA TYR A 126 -0.99 6.34 -18.07
C TYR A 126 0.44 6.37 -17.51
N ARG A 127 1.05 7.56 -17.42
CA ARG A 127 2.34 7.81 -16.77
C ARG A 127 2.22 8.01 -15.27
N ASP A 128 1.01 8.21 -14.77
CA ASP A 128 0.79 8.41 -13.33
C ASP A 128 1.27 7.17 -12.56
N PRO A 129 2.04 7.33 -11.47
CA PRO A 129 2.47 6.23 -10.62
C PRO A 129 1.34 5.36 -10.08
N MET A 130 0.12 5.92 -10.00
CA MET A 130 -1.08 5.21 -9.54
C MET A 130 -1.87 4.57 -10.68
N PHE A 131 -1.40 4.69 -11.93
CA PHE A 131 -2.07 4.07 -13.06
C PHE A 131 -2.02 2.54 -12.96
N LEU A 132 -3.18 1.91 -13.06
CA LEU A 132 -3.33 0.47 -13.11
C LEU A 132 -4.22 0.10 -14.30
N PRO A 133 -3.71 -0.59 -15.34
CA PRO A 133 -4.54 -1.08 -16.44
C PRO A 133 -5.70 -1.91 -15.91
N GLY A 134 -6.93 -1.51 -16.21
CA GLY A 134 -8.13 -2.18 -15.74
C GLY A 134 -8.57 -1.84 -14.30
N GLY A 135 -7.83 -1.01 -13.56
CA GLY A 135 -8.14 -0.67 -12.17
C GLY A 135 -9.55 -0.12 -11.94
N ALA A 136 -10.05 0.69 -12.88
CA ALA A 136 -11.42 1.22 -12.80
C ALA A 136 -12.51 0.21 -13.24
N LYS A 137 -12.14 -0.90 -13.89
CA LYS A 137 -13.09 -1.78 -14.58
C LYS A 137 -14.04 -2.54 -13.64
N TYR A 138 -13.54 -2.97 -12.50
CA TYR A 138 -14.28 -3.84 -11.57
C TYR A 138 -14.64 -3.07 -10.29
N LEU A 139 -15.52 -2.10 -10.41
CA LEU A 139 -16.00 -1.24 -9.33
C LEU A 139 -14.91 -0.33 -8.73
N ASP A 140 -13.80 -0.08 -9.47
CA ASP A 140 -12.72 0.80 -9.02
C ASP A 140 -12.14 0.37 -7.64
N LEU A 141 -11.63 1.30 -6.85
CA LEU A 141 -11.09 1.01 -5.51
C LEU A 141 -12.10 0.33 -4.57
N PRO A 142 -13.40 0.70 -4.54
CA PRO A 142 -14.40 -0.04 -3.77
C PRO A 142 -14.47 -1.53 -4.10
N GLY A 143 -14.26 -1.91 -5.36
CA GLY A 143 -14.14 -3.32 -5.74
C GLY A 143 -12.93 -4.00 -5.11
N MET A 144 -11.77 -3.34 -5.10
CA MET A 144 -10.56 -3.85 -4.40
C MET A 144 -10.77 -3.95 -2.89
N ILE A 145 -11.46 -2.98 -2.29
CA ILE A 145 -11.80 -3.02 -0.87
C ILE A 145 -12.62 -4.29 -0.58
N SER A 146 -13.60 -4.61 -1.41
CA SER A 146 -14.45 -5.79 -1.25
C SER A 146 -13.67 -7.11 -1.30
N LEU A 147 -12.57 -7.17 -2.05
CA LEU A 147 -11.69 -8.35 -2.13
C LEU A 147 -10.94 -8.64 -0.82
N ASN A 148 -10.92 -7.71 0.12
CA ASN A 148 -10.29 -7.92 1.42
C ASN A 148 -11.12 -8.79 2.37
N ALA A 149 -12.42 -9.00 2.11
CA ALA A 149 -13.25 -9.87 2.93
C ALA A 149 -12.77 -11.33 2.85
N PRO A 150 -12.82 -12.10 3.94
CA PRO A 150 -13.36 -11.77 5.28
C PRO A 150 -12.33 -11.13 6.24
N HIS A 151 -11.20 -10.71 5.77
CA HIS A 151 -10.10 -10.26 6.60
C HIS A 151 -10.31 -8.86 7.21
N PRO A 152 -9.86 -8.63 8.45
CA PRO A 152 -10.05 -7.34 9.13
C PRO A 152 -9.35 -6.18 8.41
N LEU A 153 -10.13 -5.14 8.05
CA LEU A 153 -9.64 -3.95 7.37
C LEU A 153 -10.32 -2.70 7.94
N TRP A 154 -9.52 -1.78 8.45
CA TRP A 154 -9.94 -0.43 8.81
C TRP A 154 -9.74 0.50 7.60
N ILE A 155 -10.75 1.31 7.30
CA ILE A 155 -10.70 2.20 6.14
C ILE A 155 -11.17 3.59 6.54
N ASP A 156 -10.42 4.61 6.14
CA ASP A 156 -10.85 6.00 6.09
C ASP A 156 -10.79 6.54 4.64
N GLY A 157 -11.38 7.71 4.42
CA GLY A 157 -11.42 8.35 3.10
C GLY A 157 -12.56 7.90 2.19
N GLU A 158 -13.44 6.99 2.64
CA GLU A 158 -14.58 6.47 1.86
C GLU A 158 -15.94 7.09 2.26
N GLY A 159 -15.92 8.28 2.83
CA GLY A 159 -17.13 9.06 3.16
C GLY A 159 -17.67 8.82 4.57
N LYS A 160 -17.62 7.62 5.12
CA LYS A 160 -17.96 7.36 6.52
C LYS A 160 -16.69 7.32 7.35
N LYS A 161 -16.62 8.19 8.36
CA LYS A 161 -15.47 8.20 9.27
C LYS A 161 -15.54 6.98 10.19
N PRO A 162 -14.41 6.25 10.38
CA PRO A 162 -14.34 5.14 11.33
C PRO A 162 -14.60 5.58 12.77
N GLU A 163 -15.19 4.70 13.58
CA GLU A 163 -15.55 4.96 14.98
C GLU A 163 -14.33 4.95 15.91
N VAL A 164 -13.31 4.19 15.53
CA VAL A 164 -12.04 4.05 16.28
C VAL A 164 -10.87 4.53 15.44
N SER A 165 -9.79 4.94 16.08
CA SER A 165 -8.58 5.32 15.36
C SER A 165 -7.90 4.11 14.72
N ALA A 166 -7.09 4.36 13.69
CA ALA A 166 -6.30 3.30 13.04
C ALA A 166 -5.36 2.60 14.03
N VAL A 167 -4.73 3.35 14.94
CA VAL A 167 -3.83 2.81 15.97
C VAL A 167 -4.58 1.89 16.92
N GLU A 168 -5.72 2.35 17.45
CA GLU A 168 -6.56 1.50 18.32
C GLU A 168 -7.00 0.22 17.59
N TRP A 169 -7.37 0.32 16.32
CA TRP A 169 -7.74 -0.83 15.50
C TRP A 169 -6.59 -1.84 15.33
N LEU A 170 -5.39 -1.36 15.08
CA LEU A 170 -4.21 -2.21 14.85
C LEU A 170 -3.73 -2.92 16.13
N LEU A 171 -4.00 -2.34 17.31
CA LEU A 171 -3.57 -2.86 18.61
C LEU A 171 -4.56 -3.84 19.25
N ARG A 172 -5.77 -3.95 18.74
CA ARG A 172 -6.78 -4.94 19.19
C ARG A 172 -6.36 -6.37 18.87
#